data_5ac8a611cc026062e8c1b4d05ed326a4
#
_entry.id   5ac8a611cc026062e8c1b4d05ed326a4
#
_cell.length_a   1.000
_cell.length_b   1.000
_cell.length_c   1.000
_cell.angle_alpha   90.00
_cell.angle_beta   90.00
_cell.angle_gamma   90.00
#
_symmetry.space_group_name_H-M   'P 1'
#
loop_
_entity.id
_entity.type
_entity.pdbx_description
1 polymer ?
#
loop_
_entity_poly.entity_id
_entity_poly.type
_entity_poly.pdbx_seq_one_letter_code
_entity_poly.pdbx_strand_id
1 'polypeptide(L)'
;MISDMTLLTALRTAATGGLAAKYLARDNSQSLAIIGNGAQSEFQTIVLAHLFPIREVRYYDTDYKAMVKFATNLADSAFALKPCLNVAEAIYGADMIVTATAAKKKQCLFTLDQLAPGTYIQGIGGDCPGKTELSRELMMNAKVVVEHTLQSIVEGDIQQCSAADIYAELWQLVCEIKAGRENNTEITVFDSVGFALEDFSILTMIYGLANELQLGTDFELLPELDNPKDLYGLLRS
;
A
#
# COMPACT_ATOMS: atom_id res chain seq x y z
N MET A 1 -24.79 2.57 -4.31
CA MET A 1 -23.82 2.96 -5.36
C MET A 1 -23.15 1.73 -5.93
N ILE A 2 -22.95 1.69 -7.23
CA ILE A 2 -22.11 0.69 -7.92
C ILE A 2 -20.94 1.44 -8.51
N SER A 3 -19.72 0.97 -8.28
CA SER A 3 -18.48 1.60 -8.76
C SER A 3 -17.45 0.53 -9.13
N ASP A 4 -16.63 0.81 -10.13
CA ASP A 4 -15.40 0.06 -10.36
C ASP A 4 -14.36 0.41 -9.28
N MET A 5 -13.70 -0.61 -8.74
CA MET A 5 -12.74 -0.45 -7.64
C MET A 5 -11.28 -0.46 -8.10
N THR A 6 -11.00 -0.69 -9.39
CA THR A 6 -9.62 -0.86 -9.88
C THR A 6 -8.73 0.34 -9.55
N LEU A 7 -9.16 1.54 -9.94
CA LEU A 7 -8.43 2.77 -9.64
C LEU A 7 -8.56 3.16 -8.16
N LEU A 8 -9.76 3.00 -7.58
CA LEU A 8 -10.00 3.35 -6.18
C LEU A 8 -9.15 2.52 -5.22
N THR A 9 -8.97 1.22 -5.51
CA THR A 9 -8.05 0.36 -4.74
C THR A 9 -6.61 0.87 -4.79
N ALA A 10 -6.13 1.33 -5.95
CA ALA A 10 -4.78 1.89 -6.04
C ALA A 10 -4.65 3.17 -5.20
N LEU A 11 -5.63 4.06 -5.26
CA LEU A 11 -5.65 5.31 -4.52
C LEU A 11 -5.72 5.09 -2.99
N ARG A 12 -6.64 4.20 -2.51
CA ARG A 12 -6.77 3.95 -1.06
C ARG A 12 -5.54 3.25 -0.49
N THR A 13 -4.94 2.31 -1.23
CA THR A 13 -3.72 1.63 -0.79
C THR A 13 -2.56 2.62 -0.64
N ALA A 14 -2.41 3.55 -1.58
CA ALA A 14 -1.40 4.59 -1.48
C ALA A 14 -1.70 5.58 -0.34
N ALA A 15 -2.96 5.94 -0.12
CA ALA A 15 -3.36 6.82 0.97
C ALA A 15 -3.09 6.19 2.35
N THR A 16 -3.40 4.90 2.53
CA THR A 16 -3.11 4.15 3.76
C THR A 16 -1.60 4.07 4.00
N GLY A 17 -0.82 3.74 2.96
CA GLY A 17 0.65 3.73 3.04
C GLY A 17 1.23 5.10 3.40
N GLY A 18 0.70 6.17 2.81
CA GLY A 18 1.08 7.54 3.16
C GLY A 18 0.72 7.91 4.59
N LEU A 19 -0.45 7.49 5.07
CA LEU A 19 -0.86 7.68 6.47
C LEU A 19 0.10 6.94 7.42
N ALA A 20 0.42 5.69 7.16
CA ALA A 20 1.38 4.92 7.96
C ALA A 20 2.78 5.56 7.94
N ALA A 21 3.24 6.02 6.80
CA ALA A 21 4.53 6.69 6.65
C ALA A 21 4.65 7.94 7.54
N LYS A 22 3.58 8.73 7.71
CA LYS A 22 3.57 9.92 8.61
C LYS A 22 3.90 9.59 10.06
N TYR A 23 3.63 8.37 10.51
CA TYR A 23 3.93 7.92 11.86
C TYR A 23 5.24 7.12 11.95
N LEU A 24 5.68 6.50 10.86
CA LEU A 24 6.74 5.51 10.87
C LEU A 24 8.01 5.92 10.13
N ALA A 25 7.93 6.83 9.15
CA ALA A 25 9.10 7.34 8.45
C ALA A 25 9.75 8.53 9.20
N ARG A 26 10.96 8.86 8.83
CA ARG A 26 11.63 10.10 9.27
C ARG A 26 11.11 11.27 8.43
N ASP A 27 10.77 12.38 9.04
CA ASP A 27 10.21 13.57 8.36
C ASP A 27 11.18 14.13 7.28
N ASN A 28 12.46 13.92 7.44
CA ASN A 28 13.50 14.39 6.52
C ASN A 28 13.90 13.34 5.47
N SER A 29 13.11 12.30 5.26
CA SER A 29 13.36 11.27 4.23
C SER A 29 13.42 11.87 2.84
N GLN A 30 14.52 11.62 2.10
CA GLN A 30 14.78 12.22 0.78
C GLN A 30 14.98 11.18 -0.32
N SER A 31 15.25 9.93 0.04
CA SER A 31 15.48 8.84 -0.91
C SER A 31 14.44 7.74 -0.72
N LEU A 32 13.79 7.39 -1.83
CA LEU A 32 12.74 6.36 -1.91
C LEU A 32 13.19 5.25 -2.86
N ALA A 33 13.09 3.99 -2.42
CA ALA A 33 13.28 2.82 -3.26
C ALA A 33 11.93 2.15 -3.55
N ILE A 34 11.63 1.85 -4.81
CA ILE A 34 10.43 1.13 -5.26
C ILE A 34 10.85 -0.20 -5.86
N ILE A 35 10.48 -1.29 -5.22
CA ILE A 35 10.74 -2.67 -5.65
C ILE A 35 9.44 -3.30 -6.14
N GLY A 36 9.36 -3.52 -7.45
CA GLY A 36 8.13 -3.86 -8.15
C GLY A 36 7.47 -2.61 -8.76
N ASN A 37 7.47 -2.52 -10.10
CA ASN A 37 6.94 -1.37 -10.82
C ASN A 37 5.59 -1.70 -11.49
N GLY A 38 4.76 -2.46 -10.77
CA GLY A 38 3.40 -2.83 -11.16
C GLY A 38 2.39 -1.67 -11.02
N ALA A 39 1.10 -2.02 -10.90
CA ALA A 39 -0.01 -1.05 -10.89
C ALA A 39 -0.01 -0.10 -9.68
N GLN A 40 0.60 -0.50 -8.56
CA GLN A 40 0.62 0.30 -7.33
C GLN A 40 1.77 1.32 -7.28
N SER A 41 2.84 1.09 -8.01
CA SER A 41 4.12 1.76 -7.81
C SER A 41 4.07 3.28 -7.98
N GLU A 42 3.38 3.79 -9.00
CA GLU A 42 3.25 5.23 -9.23
C GLU A 42 2.44 5.91 -8.13
N PHE A 43 1.33 5.30 -7.69
CA PHE A 43 0.47 5.85 -6.64
C PHE A 43 1.22 5.95 -5.31
N GLN A 44 1.96 4.92 -4.93
CA GLN A 44 2.81 4.91 -3.74
C GLN A 44 3.88 6.01 -3.83
N THR A 45 4.55 6.10 -4.97
CA THR A 45 5.59 7.11 -5.19
C THR A 45 5.05 8.53 -5.09
N ILE A 46 3.91 8.81 -5.74
CA ILE A 46 3.30 10.15 -5.75
C ILE A 46 2.88 10.57 -4.34
N VAL A 47 2.22 9.68 -3.60
CA VAL A 47 1.77 10.01 -2.23
C VAL A 47 2.96 10.24 -1.30
N LEU A 48 3.98 9.39 -1.33
CA LEU A 48 5.16 9.56 -0.49
C LEU A 48 5.96 10.82 -0.86
N ALA A 49 6.12 11.12 -2.15
CA ALA A 49 6.77 12.35 -2.60
C ALA A 49 5.96 13.62 -2.31
N HIS A 50 4.65 13.51 -2.15
CA HIS A 50 3.81 14.63 -1.70
C HIS A 50 3.95 14.90 -0.19
N LEU A 51 4.14 13.86 0.60
CA LEU A 51 4.21 13.95 2.07
C LEU A 51 5.63 14.21 2.60
N PHE A 52 6.67 13.79 1.87
CA PHE A 52 8.06 13.88 2.29
C PHE A 52 8.91 14.64 1.26
N PRO A 53 10.03 15.23 1.66
CA PRO A 53 10.92 16.00 0.77
C PRO A 53 11.76 15.07 -0.13
N ILE A 54 11.11 14.12 -0.82
CA ILE A 54 11.77 13.15 -1.70
C ILE A 54 12.49 13.87 -2.85
N ARG A 55 13.76 13.56 -3.04
CA ARG A 55 14.61 14.11 -4.10
C ARG A 55 15.03 13.08 -5.13
N GLU A 56 15.12 11.81 -4.72
CA GLU A 56 15.52 10.69 -5.57
C GLU A 56 14.59 9.51 -5.36
N VAL A 57 14.10 8.94 -6.45
CA VAL A 57 13.36 7.68 -6.48
C VAL A 57 14.16 6.66 -7.28
N ARG A 58 14.65 5.64 -6.59
CA ARG A 58 15.30 4.49 -7.19
C ARG A 58 14.30 3.38 -7.39
N TYR A 59 14.30 2.75 -8.55
CA TYR A 59 13.29 1.75 -8.86
C TYR A 59 13.89 0.55 -9.57
N TYR A 60 13.31 -0.62 -9.28
CA TYR A 60 13.70 -1.89 -9.88
C TYR A 60 12.50 -2.81 -10.04
N ASP A 61 12.45 -3.49 -11.17
CA ASP A 61 11.56 -4.62 -11.44
C ASP A 61 12.30 -5.67 -12.28
N THR A 62 11.87 -6.91 -12.20
CA THR A 62 12.34 -7.98 -13.09
C THR A 62 11.78 -7.83 -14.51
N ASP A 63 10.65 -7.14 -14.68
CA ASP A 63 10.08 -6.77 -15.98
C ASP A 63 10.55 -5.37 -16.39
N TYR A 64 11.46 -5.34 -17.35
CA TYR A 64 11.97 -4.08 -17.91
C TYR A 64 10.86 -3.18 -18.50
N LYS A 65 9.78 -3.76 -19.04
CA LYS A 65 8.64 -2.96 -19.55
C LYS A 65 7.91 -2.23 -18.42
N ALA A 66 7.78 -2.84 -17.27
CA ALA A 66 7.23 -2.19 -16.09
C ALA A 66 8.12 -1.02 -15.63
N MET A 67 9.44 -1.17 -15.65
CA MET A 67 10.38 -0.08 -15.35
C MET A 67 10.25 1.09 -16.34
N VAL A 68 10.14 0.81 -17.64
CA VAL A 68 9.94 1.84 -18.67
C VAL A 68 8.61 2.58 -18.47
N LYS A 69 7.52 1.84 -18.21
CA LYS A 69 6.20 2.39 -17.91
C LYS A 69 6.26 3.33 -16.69
N PHE A 70 6.87 2.89 -15.60
CA PHE A 70 7.05 3.68 -14.38
C PHE A 70 7.81 4.99 -14.65
N ALA A 71 8.95 4.91 -15.34
CA ALA A 71 9.73 6.09 -15.69
C ALA A 71 8.97 7.06 -16.60
N THR A 72 8.21 6.53 -17.58
CA THR A 72 7.41 7.35 -18.50
C THR A 72 6.30 8.08 -17.77
N ASN A 73 5.57 7.39 -16.88
CA ASN A 73 4.46 7.97 -16.13
C ASN A 73 4.91 9.05 -15.13
N LEU A 74 6.14 8.99 -14.65
CA LEU A 74 6.68 9.93 -13.66
C LEU A 74 7.75 10.88 -14.24
N ALA A 75 7.86 10.98 -15.57
CA ALA A 75 8.91 11.77 -16.23
C ALA A 75 8.91 13.26 -15.85
N ASP A 76 7.73 13.83 -15.58
CA ASP A 76 7.55 15.24 -15.23
C ASP A 76 7.59 15.50 -13.71
N SER A 77 8.03 14.53 -12.92
CA SER A 77 8.10 14.66 -11.46
C SER A 77 9.24 15.57 -11.01
N ALA A 78 9.08 16.20 -9.84
CA ALA A 78 10.07 17.09 -9.27
C ALA A 78 11.31 16.38 -8.68
N PHE A 79 11.25 15.04 -8.56
CA PHE A 79 12.35 14.21 -8.05
C PHE A 79 13.10 13.51 -9.19
N ALA A 80 14.37 13.16 -8.93
CA ALA A 80 15.16 12.39 -9.87
C ALA A 80 14.72 10.91 -9.89
N LEU A 81 14.55 10.34 -11.09
CA LEU A 81 14.27 8.91 -11.29
C LEU A 81 15.56 8.17 -11.65
N LYS A 82 15.87 7.11 -10.91
CA LYS A 82 17.08 6.30 -11.13
C LYS A 82 16.72 4.83 -11.29
N PRO A 83 16.78 4.28 -12.51
CA PRO A 83 16.65 2.84 -12.71
C PRO A 83 17.83 2.11 -12.09
N CYS A 84 17.56 0.99 -11.42
CA CYS A 84 18.57 0.15 -10.79
C CYS A 84 18.65 -1.23 -11.46
N LEU A 85 19.80 -1.90 -11.35
CA LEU A 85 20.03 -3.20 -11.97
C LEU A 85 19.54 -4.36 -11.11
N ASN A 86 19.36 -4.11 -9.81
CA ASN A 86 18.89 -5.12 -8.84
C ASN A 86 18.34 -4.43 -7.58
N VAL A 87 17.73 -5.23 -6.71
CA VAL A 87 17.15 -4.78 -5.44
C VAL A 87 18.21 -4.14 -4.55
N ALA A 88 19.37 -4.75 -4.40
CA ALA A 88 20.43 -4.23 -3.51
C ALA A 88 20.89 -2.83 -3.89
N GLU A 89 21.02 -2.55 -5.18
CA GLU A 89 21.35 -1.19 -5.68
C GLU A 89 20.23 -0.20 -5.37
N ALA A 90 18.97 -0.60 -5.55
CA ALA A 90 17.83 0.28 -5.32
C ALA A 90 17.70 0.69 -3.84
N ILE A 91 17.87 -0.27 -2.92
CA ILE A 91 17.67 -0.04 -1.48
C ILE A 91 18.91 0.54 -0.77
N TYR A 92 20.09 0.55 -1.40
CA TYR A 92 21.33 0.99 -0.74
C TYR A 92 21.22 2.40 -0.19
N GLY A 93 21.21 2.52 1.15
CA GLY A 93 21.09 3.81 1.85
C GLY A 93 19.74 4.53 1.61
N ALA A 94 18.70 3.84 1.20
CA ALA A 94 17.37 4.43 1.06
C ALA A 94 16.77 4.78 2.43
N ASP A 95 16.12 5.94 2.53
CA ASP A 95 15.36 6.34 3.71
C ASP A 95 14.05 5.59 3.81
N MET A 96 13.43 5.34 2.65
CA MET A 96 12.14 4.67 2.52
C MET A 96 12.23 3.59 1.44
N ILE A 97 11.59 2.45 1.68
CA ILE A 97 11.51 1.32 0.74
C ILE A 97 10.04 0.90 0.63
N VAL A 98 9.54 0.78 -0.59
CA VAL A 98 8.24 0.17 -0.89
C VAL A 98 8.48 -1.14 -1.63
N THR A 99 7.90 -2.24 -1.15
CA THR A 99 7.88 -3.52 -1.85
C THR A 99 6.48 -3.81 -2.37
N ALA A 100 6.37 -4.00 -3.67
CA ALA A 100 5.09 -4.14 -4.40
C ALA A 100 5.20 -5.15 -5.55
N THR A 101 5.88 -6.31 -5.32
CA THR A 101 6.06 -7.29 -6.38
C THR A 101 4.85 -8.19 -6.53
N ALA A 102 4.64 -8.74 -7.73
CA ALA A 102 3.54 -9.66 -8.04
C ALA A 102 3.93 -11.14 -7.95
N ALA A 103 5.08 -11.47 -7.35
CA ALA A 103 5.56 -12.85 -7.25
C ALA A 103 4.69 -13.64 -6.27
N LYS A 104 3.94 -14.63 -6.79
CA LYS A 104 3.03 -15.48 -6.00
C LYS A 104 3.78 -16.61 -5.26
N LYS A 105 4.77 -16.26 -4.45
CA LYS A 105 5.61 -17.21 -3.69
C LYS A 105 6.24 -16.54 -2.48
N LYS A 106 6.72 -17.36 -1.56
CA LYS A 106 7.62 -16.89 -0.50
C LYS A 106 8.94 -16.47 -1.12
N GLN A 107 9.34 -15.24 -0.89
CA GLN A 107 10.65 -14.73 -1.27
C GLN A 107 11.15 -13.77 -0.17
N CYS A 108 12.44 -13.47 -0.23
CA CYS A 108 13.07 -12.45 0.56
C CYS A 108 13.79 -11.52 -0.42
N LEU A 109 13.32 -10.29 -0.51
CA LEU A 109 13.88 -9.30 -1.45
C LEU A 109 15.21 -8.72 -0.95
N PHE A 110 15.35 -8.59 0.36
CA PHE A 110 16.55 -8.12 1.04
C PHE A 110 16.57 -8.53 2.51
N THR A 111 17.73 -8.47 3.12
CA THR A 111 17.97 -8.84 4.52
C THR A 111 18.21 -7.62 5.39
N LEU A 112 18.14 -7.79 6.72
CA LEU A 112 18.29 -6.71 7.70
C LEU A 112 19.63 -5.97 7.58
N ASP A 113 20.72 -6.69 7.33
CA ASP A 113 22.08 -6.16 7.21
C ASP A 113 22.30 -5.26 5.98
N GLN A 114 21.40 -5.31 5.00
CA GLN A 114 21.42 -4.45 3.81
C GLN A 114 20.77 -3.08 4.05
N LEU A 115 20.13 -2.90 5.19
CA LEU A 115 19.37 -1.69 5.51
C LEU A 115 20.18 -0.67 6.29
N ALA A 116 19.99 0.59 5.99
CA ALA A 116 20.50 1.68 6.81
C ALA A 116 19.70 1.82 8.12
N PRO A 117 20.33 2.22 9.24
CA PRO A 117 19.58 2.60 10.43
C PRO A 117 18.53 3.68 10.12
N GLY A 118 17.34 3.53 10.69
CA GLY A 118 16.25 4.48 10.49
C GLY A 118 15.45 4.31 9.20
N THR A 119 15.69 3.26 8.42
CA THR A 119 14.89 2.97 7.22
C THR A 119 13.43 2.68 7.60
N TYR A 120 12.51 3.25 6.84
CA TYR A 120 11.08 2.88 6.83
C TYR A 120 10.81 1.94 5.66
N ILE A 121 10.06 0.87 5.91
CA ILE A 121 9.68 -0.11 4.90
C ILE A 121 8.17 -0.20 4.83
N GLN A 122 7.63 -0.13 3.64
CA GLN A 122 6.22 -0.34 3.34
C GLN A 122 6.08 -1.60 2.49
N GLY A 123 5.69 -2.70 3.13
CA GLY A 123 5.43 -3.99 2.48
C GLY A 123 3.98 -4.05 2.02
N ILE A 124 3.73 -3.95 0.72
CA ILE A 124 2.39 -4.07 0.15
C ILE A 124 2.26 -5.26 -0.81
N GLY A 125 3.35 -5.97 -1.04
CA GLY A 125 3.35 -7.10 -1.95
C GLY A 125 3.08 -8.43 -1.27
N GLY A 126 3.23 -8.54 0.05
CA GLY A 126 2.80 -9.69 0.85
C GLY A 126 1.31 -9.59 1.15
N ASP A 127 0.45 -10.00 0.23
CA ASP A 127 -0.99 -9.72 0.24
C ASP A 127 -1.88 -10.96 0.15
N CYS A 128 -1.31 -12.14 0.37
CA CYS A 128 -2.07 -13.39 0.42
C CYS A 128 -1.29 -14.50 1.14
N PRO A 129 -1.99 -15.56 1.59
CA PRO A 129 -1.36 -16.68 2.26
C PRO A 129 -0.25 -17.32 1.42
N GLY A 130 0.92 -17.51 2.02
CA GLY A 130 2.08 -18.12 1.36
C GLY A 130 2.92 -17.19 0.48
N LYS A 131 2.56 -15.91 0.35
CA LYS A 131 3.33 -14.89 -0.34
C LYS A 131 4.01 -13.96 0.67
N THR A 132 5.32 -13.81 0.56
CA THR A 132 6.09 -12.88 1.40
C THR A 132 7.19 -12.21 0.58
N GLU A 133 7.60 -11.02 0.97
CA GLU A 133 8.64 -10.22 0.34
C GLU A 133 9.77 -9.85 1.30
N LEU A 134 9.46 -9.76 2.60
CA LEU A 134 10.39 -9.41 3.66
C LEU A 134 10.86 -10.67 4.40
N SER A 135 12.06 -10.62 4.99
CA SER A 135 12.58 -11.74 5.77
C SER A 135 11.94 -11.81 7.16
N ARG A 136 11.82 -13.02 7.69
CA ARG A 136 11.40 -13.24 9.08
C ARG A 136 12.30 -12.49 10.06
N GLU A 137 13.62 -12.50 9.83
CA GLU A 137 14.58 -11.79 10.68
C GLU A 137 14.31 -10.29 10.73
N LEU A 138 14.03 -9.67 9.57
CA LEU A 138 13.65 -8.27 9.51
C LEU A 138 12.38 -7.99 10.32
N MET A 139 11.33 -8.79 10.12
CA MET A 139 10.06 -8.62 10.82
C MET A 139 10.20 -8.74 12.34
N MET A 140 11.07 -9.61 12.83
CA MET A 140 11.33 -9.79 14.28
C MET A 140 12.20 -8.69 14.90
N ASN A 141 12.94 -7.93 14.11
CA ASN A 141 13.88 -6.89 14.57
C ASN A 141 13.43 -5.47 14.27
N ALA A 142 12.31 -5.30 13.57
CA ALA A 142 11.72 -4.01 13.25
C ALA A 142 10.51 -3.69 14.13
N LYS A 143 10.15 -2.43 14.23
CA LYS A 143 8.84 -2.01 14.75
C LYS A 143 7.79 -2.25 13.67
N VAL A 144 7.03 -3.34 13.79
CA VAL A 144 6.04 -3.75 12.79
C VAL A 144 4.66 -3.20 13.15
N VAL A 145 4.06 -2.49 12.22
CA VAL A 145 2.68 -1.98 12.28
C VAL A 145 1.89 -2.59 11.14
N VAL A 146 0.65 -2.98 11.41
CA VAL A 146 -0.27 -3.59 10.44
C VAL A 146 -1.58 -2.82 10.40
N GLU A 147 -2.43 -3.08 9.41
CA GLU A 147 -3.80 -2.52 9.39
C GLU A 147 -4.70 -3.25 10.38
N HIS A 148 -4.76 -4.59 10.28
CA HIS A 148 -5.63 -5.44 11.09
C HIS A 148 -4.94 -6.76 11.40
N THR A 149 -4.65 -6.98 12.68
CA THR A 149 -3.85 -8.13 13.17
C THR A 149 -4.35 -9.47 12.67
N LEU A 150 -5.66 -9.75 12.80
CA LEU A 150 -6.23 -11.07 12.44
C LEU A 150 -6.12 -11.40 10.95
N GLN A 151 -6.06 -10.41 10.09
CA GLN A 151 -5.87 -10.59 8.65
C GLN A 151 -4.38 -10.66 8.32
N SER A 152 -3.57 -9.73 8.85
CA SER A 152 -2.14 -9.65 8.54
C SER A 152 -1.35 -10.91 8.94
N ILE A 153 -1.70 -11.57 10.05
CA ILE A 153 -1.05 -12.84 10.45
C ILE A 153 -1.32 -14.00 9.48
N VAL A 154 -2.30 -13.86 8.59
CA VAL A 154 -2.65 -14.87 7.58
C VAL A 154 -2.10 -14.50 6.20
N GLU A 155 -2.12 -13.23 5.86
CA GLU A 155 -1.88 -12.73 4.49
C GLU A 155 -0.63 -11.85 4.37
N GLY A 156 -0.25 -11.09 5.42
CA GLY A 156 0.90 -10.17 5.41
C GLY A 156 2.26 -10.86 5.45
N ASP A 157 3.32 -10.08 5.34
CA ASP A 157 4.70 -10.57 5.55
C ASP A 157 4.88 -11.12 6.97
N ILE A 158 4.12 -10.61 7.94
CA ILE A 158 4.10 -11.07 9.34
C ILE A 158 3.59 -12.50 9.51
N GLN A 159 2.96 -13.13 8.52
CA GLN A 159 2.55 -14.54 8.54
C GLN A 159 3.71 -15.52 8.86
N GLN A 160 4.96 -15.07 8.71
CA GLN A 160 6.16 -15.83 9.04
C GLN A 160 6.53 -15.78 10.53
N CYS A 161 5.86 -14.95 11.31
CA CYS A 161 6.13 -14.64 12.69
C CYS A 161 4.90 -14.98 13.55
N SER A 162 4.76 -14.32 14.68
CA SER A 162 3.59 -14.45 15.55
C SER A 162 2.88 -13.11 15.72
N ALA A 163 1.63 -13.12 16.17
CA ALA A 163 0.92 -11.90 16.51
C ALA A 163 1.62 -11.06 17.59
N ALA A 164 2.45 -11.70 18.41
CA ALA A 164 3.23 -11.00 19.46
C ALA A 164 4.37 -10.16 18.89
N ASP A 165 4.77 -10.40 17.64
CA ASP A 165 5.81 -9.63 16.96
C ASP A 165 5.23 -8.35 16.31
N ILE A 166 3.91 -8.19 16.28
CA ILE A 166 3.22 -6.97 15.85
C ILE A 166 3.28 -5.95 16.99
N TYR A 167 3.87 -4.78 16.72
CA TYR A 167 3.92 -3.69 17.67
C TYR A 167 2.56 -3.03 17.86
N ALA A 168 1.86 -2.71 16.77
CA ALA A 168 0.58 -2.00 16.79
C ALA A 168 -0.24 -2.22 15.52
N GLU A 169 -1.53 -1.94 15.58
CA GLU A 169 -2.34 -1.65 14.42
C GLU A 169 -2.30 -0.14 14.12
N LEU A 170 -2.39 0.24 12.84
CA LEU A 170 -2.24 1.63 12.39
C LEU A 170 -3.19 2.60 13.11
N TRP A 171 -4.43 2.21 13.35
CA TRP A 171 -5.40 3.03 14.07
C TRP A 171 -4.95 3.40 15.49
N GLN A 172 -4.12 2.55 16.15
CA GLN A 172 -3.60 2.84 17.48
C GLN A 172 -2.56 3.98 17.44
N LEU A 173 -1.83 4.12 16.34
CA LEU A 173 -0.93 5.25 16.11
C LEU A 173 -1.74 6.52 15.83
N VAL A 174 -2.74 6.41 14.97
CA VAL A 174 -3.64 7.54 14.61
C VAL A 174 -4.36 8.09 15.82
N CYS A 175 -4.79 7.23 16.76
CA CYS A 175 -5.45 7.60 18.01
C CYS A 175 -4.46 7.92 19.15
N GLU A 176 -3.15 7.99 18.89
CA GLU A 176 -2.09 8.29 19.86
C GLU A 176 -2.05 7.32 21.06
N ILE A 177 -2.59 6.10 20.90
CA ILE A 177 -2.54 5.03 21.93
C ILE A 177 -1.15 4.40 21.98
N LYS A 178 -0.51 4.31 20.80
CA LYS A 178 0.86 3.81 20.63
C LYS A 178 1.69 4.86 19.92
N ALA A 179 2.96 5.00 20.33
CA ALA A 179 3.89 5.88 19.65
C ALA A 179 4.27 5.31 18.27
N GLY A 180 4.42 6.17 17.28
CA GLY A 180 5.00 5.80 15.99
C GLY A 180 6.53 5.59 16.11
N ARG A 181 7.30 6.20 15.22
CA ARG A 181 8.76 6.24 15.29
C ARG A 181 9.21 7.03 16.52
N GLU A 182 10.09 6.47 17.32
CA GLU A 182 10.60 7.09 18.55
C GLU A 182 12.02 7.60 18.42
N ASN A 183 12.78 7.10 17.43
CA ASN A 183 14.16 7.56 17.19
C ASN A 183 14.57 7.40 15.73
N ASN A 184 15.69 8.01 15.36
CA ASN A 184 16.17 8.06 13.98
C ASN A 184 16.93 6.81 13.52
N THR A 185 17.15 5.83 14.39
CA THR A 185 17.90 4.61 14.06
C THR A 185 17.03 3.36 14.00
N GLU A 186 15.83 3.38 14.57
CA GLU A 186 14.94 2.23 14.53
C GLU A 186 14.45 1.96 13.10
N ILE A 187 14.39 0.70 12.73
CA ILE A 187 13.79 0.24 11.49
C ILE A 187 12.29 0.02 11.76
N THR A 188 11.46 0.61 10.93
CA THR A 188 10.01 0.51 11.04
C THR A 188 9.45 -0.13 9.78
N VAL A 189 8.44 -0.99 9.96
CA VAL A 189 7.75 -1.69 8.87
C VAL A 189 6.26 -1.43 8.98
N PHE A 190 5.65 -1.04 7.89
CA PHE A 190 4.21 -1.12 7.69
C PHE A 190 3.91 -2.30 6.78
N ASP A 191 3.34 -3.36 7.33
CA ASP A 191 2.97 -4.58 6.61
C ASP A 191 1.48 -4.50 6.24
N SER A 192 1.23 -4.14 4.99
CA SER A 192 -0.07 -3.76 4.46
C SER A 192 -0.67 -4.87 3.59
N VAL A 193 -1.81 -5.37 3.99
CA VAL A 193 -2.61 -6.32 3.21
C VAL A 193 -3.89 -5.69 2.65
N GLY A 194 -4.28 -4.54 3.20
CA GLY A 194 -5.54 -3.86 2.94
C GLY A 194 -6.73 -4.58 3.57
N PHE A 195 -7.80 -3.87 3.84
CA PHE A 195 -9.04 -4.48 4.33
C PHE A 195 -10.27 -3.65 3.95
N ALA A 196 -11.45 -4.29 4.00
CA ALA A 196 -12.69 -3.74 3.45
C ALA A 196 -13.11 -2.37 4.02
N LEU A 197 -12.66 -2.00 5.21
CA LEU A 197 -12.98 -0.70 5.80
C LEU A 197 -12.32 0.46 5.04
N GLU A 198 -11.16 0.23 4.44
CA GLU A 198 -10.48 1.23 3.59
C GLU A 198 -11.25 1.45 2.28
N ASP A 199 -11.75 0.35 1.68
CA ASP A 199 -12.59 0.43 0.49
C ASP A 199 -13.91 1.16 0.80
N PHE A 200 -14.53 0.87 1.94
CA PHE A 200 -15.72 1.58 2.41
C PHE A 200 -15.45 3.08 2.62
N SER A 201 -14.31 3.42 3.18
CA SER A 201 -13.92 4.82 3.43
C SER A 201 -13.81 5.62 2.13
N ILE A 202 -13.07 5.09 1.14
CA ILE A 202 -12.92 5.79 -0.16
C ILE A 202 -14.25 5.83 -0.93
N LEU A 203 -15.05 4.76 -0.89
CA LEU A 203 -16.36 4.76 -1.53
C LEU A 203 -17.30 5.79 -0.92
N THR A 204 -17.26 5.99 0.39
CA THR A 204 -18.05 7.01 1.09
C THR A 204 -17.65 8.41 0.64
N MET A 205 -16.34 8.67 0.54
CA MET A 205 -15.81 9.94 0.04
C MET A 205 -16.22 10.20 -1.42
N ILE A 206 -16.03 9.21 -2.30
CA ILE A 206 -16.37 9.33 -3.73
C ILE A 206 -17.89 9.52 -3.92
N TYR A 207 -18.72 8.83 -3.12
CA TYR A 207 -20.17 9.03 -3.17
C TYR A 207 -20.55 10.47 -2.81
N GLY A 208 -19.93 11.03 -1.78
CA GLY A 208 -20.13 12.44 -1.41
C GLY A 208 -19.74 13.40 -2.54
N LEU A 209 -18.55 13.23 -3.10
CA LEU A 209 -18.06 14.03 -4.22
C LEU A 209 -18.91 13.88 -5.49
N ALA A 210 -19.34 12.67 -5.82
CA ALA A 210 -20.21 12.44 -6.97
C ALA A 210 -21.54 13.17 -6.86
N ASN A 211 -22.17 13.17 -5.67
CA ASN A 211 -23.38 13.92 -5.43
C ASN A 211 -23.15 15.45 -5.50
N GLU A 212 -22.07 15.95 -4.91
CA GLU A 212 -21.71 17.37 -4.95
C GLU A 212 -21.46 17.87 -6.38
N LEU A 213 -20.75 17.09 -7.16
CA LEU A 213 -20.38 17.40 -8.54
C LEU A 213 -21.43 16.96 -9.57
N GLN A 214 -22.52 16.35 -9.14
CA GLN A 214 -23.58 15.80 -10.00
C GLN A 214 -23.03 14.81 -11.05
N LEU A 215 -22.11 13.95 -10.64
CA LEU A 215 -21.52 12.90 -11.47
C LEU A 215 -22.23 11.56 -11.25
N GLY A 216 -22.29 10.76 -12.31
CA GLY A 216 -22.92 9.43 -12.28
C GLY A 216 -24.26 9.42 -13.02
N THR A 217 -24.90 8.25 -12.98
CA THR A 217 -26.25 8.03 -13.54
C THR A 217 -27.10 7.34 -12.51
N ASP A 218 -28.25 7.89 -12.22
CA ASP A 218 -29.24 7.26 -11.37
C ASP A 218 -30.03 6.21 -12.18
N PHE A 219 -30.22 5.04 -11.62
CA PHE A 219 -31.07 4.03 -12.18
C PHE A 219 -31.79 3.25 -11.07
N GLU A 220 -33.00 2.83 -11.35
CA GLU A 220 -33.80 2.03 -10.43
C GLU A 220 -33.31 0.59 -10.43
N LEU A 221 -32.84 0.11 -9.26
CA LEU A 221 -32.40 -1.28 -9.08
C LEU A 221 -33.55 -2.23 -8.76
N LEU A 222 -34.60 -1.69 -8.18
CA LEU A 222 -35.79 -2.47 -7.80
C LEU A 222 -36.89 -2.18 -8.83
N PRO A 223 -37.44 -3.19 -9.52
CA PRO A 223 -38.55 -2.96 -10.41
C PRO A 223 -39.80 -2.55 -9.62
N GLU A 224 -40.48 -1.52 -10.07
CA GLU A 224 -41.84 -1.25 -9.62
C GLU A 224 -42.75 -2.32 -10.19
N LEU A 225 -43.31 -3.10 -9.30
CA LEU A 225 -44.21 -4.19 -9.67
C LEU A 225 -45.66 -3.72 -9.60
N ASP A 226 -46.39 -3.78 -10.71
CA ASP A 226 -47.86 -3.58 -10.72
C ASP A 226 -48.59 -4.53 -9.76
N ASN A 227 -48.07 -5.75 -9.65
CA ASN A 227 -48.55 -6.73 -8.69
C ASN A 227 -47.38 -7.43 -7.98
N PRO A 228 -47.05 -7.07 -6.72
CA PRO A 228 -45.97 -7.67 -5.97
C PRO A 228 -46.17 -9.16 -5.63
N LYS A 229 -47.37 -9.71 -5.90
CA LYS A 229 -47.67 -11.15 -5.73
C LYS A 229 -47.45 -11.96 -7.01
N ASP A 230 -47.22 -11.31 -8.16
CA ASP A 230 -47.00 -11.98 -9.46
C ASP A 230 -45.54 -11.77 -9.92
N LEU A 231 -44.58 -12.32 -9.17
CA LEU A 231 -43.17 -12.33 -9.55
C LEU A 231 -42.93 -13.12 -10.84
N TYR A 232 -43.76 -14.13 -11.11
CA TYR A 232 -43.62 -14.94 -12.31
C TYR A 232 -43.96 -14.14 -13.59
N GLY A 233 -44.79 -13.12 -13.48
CA GLY A 233 -45.13 -12.20 -14.56
C GLY A 233 -43.89 -11.50 -15.15
N LEU A 234 -42.84 -11.24 -14.33
CA LEU A 234 -41.59 -10.65 -14.77
C LEU A 234 -40.79 -11.48 -15.81
N LEU A 235 -41.08 -12.80 -15.87
CA LEU A 235 -40.44 -13.70 -16.84
C LEU A 235 -41.16 -13.69 -18.22
N ARG A 236 -42.26 -12.94 -18.35
CA ARG A 236 -43.07 -12.86 -19.55
C ARG A 236 -43.02 -11.51 -20.24
N SER A 237 -42.34 -10.55 -19.62
CA SER A 237 -42.05 -9.22 -20.16
C SER A 237 -40.67 -9.26 -20.86
#